data_c7d0650a15131946bfd1237d0536de7d
#
_entry.id   c7d0650a15131946bfd1237d0536de7d
#
_cell.length_a   1.000
_cell.length_b   1.000
_cell.length_c   1.000
_cell.angle_alpha   90.00
_cell.angle_beta   90.00
_cell.angle_gamma   90.00
#
_symmetry.space_group_name_H-M   'P 1'
#
loop_
_entity.id
_entity.type
_entity.pdbx_description
1 polymer ?
#
loop_
_entity_poly.entity_id
_entity_poly.type
_entity_poly.pdbx_seq_one_letter_code
_entity_poly.pdbx_strand_id
1 'polypeptide(L)'
;MATIDLGKIKFNWREQYDASTAYVPDDCVYYADGAVTSSYICKTASTGNAPSSGGTLHASWDYLALGQAPIPTTTQGDIVVRGASTNERLAIGTAGQALKVNSAGNGLEYGPGGGVLQTKQAIFTGTQQVGQAYADITNLSVTITVGTTAGVANKVLLHASIVGSNNAYGGYRFTRMTSGTTSTVPFIGDAAGSRERVFGWMEHYTSHSLRHQAGVYLDNPGAGTHTYKVQAGCPYDSSYWLRINYTHSDDNYSYTGRGASSLTVQEVLP
;
A
#
# COMPACT_ATOMS: atom_id res chain seq x y z
N MET A 1 59.15 -8.47 48.42
CA MET A 1 58.37 -8.70 47.20
C MET A 1 59.19 -8.17 46.03
N ALA A 2 59.50 -8.99 45.04
CA ALA A 2 60.19 -8.52 43.83
C ALA A 2 59.16 -7.74 42.99
N THR A 3 59.47 -6.46 42.73
CA THR A 3 58.67 -5.63 41.79
C THR A 3 59.10 -6.02 40.37
N ILE A 4 58.19 -6.57 39.58
CA ILE A 4 58.45 -6.77 38.13
C ILE A 4 58.13 -5.46 37.46
N ASP A 5 59.15 -4.75 36.97
CA ASP A 5 58.98 -3.61 36.06
C ASP A 5 58.72 -4.15 34.69
N LEU A 6 57.51 -4.08 34.21
CA LEU A 6 57.10 -4.57 32.89
C LEU A 6 57.53 -3.64 31.73
N GLY A 7 58.22 -2.52 32.05
CA GLY A 7 58.58 -1.53 31.04
C GLY A 7 57.37 -0.95 30.25
N LYS A 8 57.63 -0.04 29.35
CA LYS A 8 56.59 0.45 28.43
C LYS A 8 56.37 -0.62 27.35
N ILE A 9 55.22 -1.23 27.30
CA ILE A 9 54.80 -2.09 26.20
C ILE A 9 54.73 -1.21 24.95
N LYS A 10 55.67 -1.36 24.04
CA LYS A 10 55.66 -0.67 22.74
C LYS A 10 55.33 -1.68 21.67
N PHE A 11 54.19 -1.49 20.99
CA PHE A 11 53.99 -2.11 19.70
C PHE A 11 54.90 -1.47 18.67
N ASN A 12 55.49 -2.29 17.81
CA ASN A 12 56.34 -1.81 16.73
C ASN A 12 55.46 -1.59 15.47
N TRP A 13 55.02 -0.36 15.25
CA TRP A 13 54.16 -0.05 14.09
C TRP A 13 54.99 -0.05 12.81
N ARG A 14 54.60 -0.91 11.85
CA ARG A 14 55.29 -1.17 10.59
C ARG A 14 54.51 -0.71 9.35
N GLU A 15 53.51 0.13 9.51
CA GLU A 15 52.66 0.65 8.45
C GLU A 15 51.86 -0.46 7.73
N GLN A 16 51.71 -0.37 6.41
CA GLN A 16 51.02 -1.37 5.61
C GLN A 16 51.83 -2.67 5.55
N TYR A 17 51.12 -3.80 5.62
CA TYR A 17 51.70 -5.10 5.39
C TYR A 17 52.38 -5.18 4.00
N ASP A 18 53.61 -5.69 3.95
CA ASP A 18 54.36 -5.97 2.75
C ASP A 18 54.87 -7.43 2.78
N ALA A 19 54.53 -8.21 1.75
CA ALA A 19 54.87 -9.63 1.68
C ALA A 19 56.37 -9.90 1.62
N SER A 20 57.20 -8.92 1.23
CA SER A 20 58.70 -9.05 1.19
C SER A 20 59.35 -8.76 2.54
N THR A 21 58.63 -8.18 3.50
CA THR A 21 59.16 -7.80 4.81
C THR A 21 59.09 -8.99 5.76
N ALA A 22 60.18 -9.21 6.52
CA ALA A 22 60.19 -10.14 7.64
C ALA A 22 59.65 -9.46 8.88
N TYR A 23 58.58 -10.00 9.45
CA TYR A 23 57.91 -9.54 10.67
C TYR A 23 58.29 -10.43 11.85
N VAL A 24 58.42 -9.83 12.99
CA VAL A 24 58.75 -10.50 14.27
C VAL A 24 57.60 -10.23 15.29
N PRO A 25 57.51 -11.01 16.39
CA PRO A 25 56.52 -10.73 17.42
C PRO A 25 56.49 -9.26 17.84
N ASP A 26 55.27 -8.75 18.10
CA ASP A 26 54.97 -7.35 18.44
C ASP A 26 55.07 -6.34 17.27
N ASP A 27 55.45 -6.75 16.04
CA ASP A 27 55.26 -5.94 14.84
C ASP A 27 53.76 -5.78 14.54
N CYS A 28 53.32 -4.55 14.37
CA CYS A 28 51.93 -4.23 14.04
C CYS A 28 51.81 -3.64 12.64
N VAL A 29 50.85 -4.10 11.88
CA VAL A 29 50.58 -3.64 10.51
C VAL A 29 49.09 -3.36 10.32
N TYR A 30 48.76 -2.56 9.30
CA TYR A 30 47.40 -2.63 8.72
C TYR A 30 47.42 -3.40 7.42
N TYR A 31 46.34 -4.10 7.14
CA TYR A 31 46.15 -4.88 5.92
C TYR A 31 44.72 -4.86 5.46
N ALA A 32 44.51 -4.70 4.15
CA ALA A 32 43.20 -4.75 3.53
C ALA A 32 42.92 -6.17 2.99
N ASP A 33 41.96 -6.84 3.60
CA ASP A 33 41.44 -8.12 3.13
C ASP A 33 40.07 -7.85 2.43
N GLY A 34 40.15 -7.70 1.10
CA GLY A 34 39.01 -7.23 0.32
C GLY A 34 38.64 -5.78 0.66
N ALA A 35 37.37 -5.56 1.06
CA ALA A 35 36.85 -4.24 1.44
C ALA A 35 37.10 -3.87 2.91
N VAL A 36 37.69 -4.77 3.71
CA VAL A 36 37.90 -4.57 5.14
C VAL A 36 39.36 -4.33 5.44
N THR A 37 39.71 -3.16 5.98
CA THR A 37 41.05 -2.87 6.48
C THR A 37 41.08 -3.06 8.00
N SER A 38 41.94 -3.95 8.47
CA SER A 38 42.15 -4.23 9.89
C SER A 38 43.60 -3.96 10.29
N SER A 39 43.82 -3.80 11.60
CA SER A 39 45.18 -3.79 12.16
C SER A 39 45.46 -5.14 12.81
N TYR A 40 46.69 -5.60 12.62
CA TYR A 40 47.16 -6.91 13.07
C TYR A 40 48.43 -6.80 13.87
N ILE A 41 48.65 -7.75 14.75
CA ILE A 41 49.92 -7.92 15.48
C ILE A 41 50.51 -9.27 15.13
N CYS A 42 51.81 -9.25 14.80
CA CYS A 42 52.58 -10.48 14.55
C CYS A 42 52.82 -11.18 15.89
N LYS A 43 52.47 -12.45 16.00
CA LYS A 43 52.72 -13.30 17.18
C LYS A 43 53.81 -14.33 16.99
N THR A 44 54.08 -14.67 15.75
CA THR A 44 55.13 -15.60 15.38
C THR A 44 55.81 -15.10 14.13
N ALA A 45 57.15 -15.09 14.11
CA ALA A 45 57.95 -14.58 12.95
C ALA A 45 57.41 -15.09 11.62
N SER A 46 57.18 -14.17 10.69
CA SER A 46 56.49 -14.45 9.43
C SER A 46 57.02 -13.59 8.30
N THR A 47 57.19 -14.19 7.13
CA THR A 47 57.51 -13.51 5.86
C THR A 47 56.63 -14.08 4.76
N GLY A 48 56.05 -13.25 3.94
CA GLY A 48 55.24 -13.65 2.80
C GLY A 48 53.82 -14.11 3.14
N ASN A 49 53.41 -14.18 4.42
CA ASN A 49 52.12 -14.64 4.86
C ASN A 49 51.22 -13.42 5.22
N ALA A 50 50.27 -13.10 4.39
CA ALA A 50 49.32 -12.03 4.67
C ALA A 50 48.58 -12.28 5.98
N PRO A 51 48.24 -11.21 6.78
CA PRO A 51 47.59 -11.34 8.05
C PRO A 51 46.23 -12.07 8.01
N SER A 52 45.46 -11.87 6.92
CA SER A 52 44.20 -12.59 6.68
C SER A 52 43.97 -12.81 5.19
N SER A 53 43.04 -13.72 4.86
CA SER A 53 42.62 -13.97 3.48
C SER A 53 41.14 -14.42 3.51
N GLY A 54 40.24 -13.65 2.84
CA GLY A 54 38.83 -13.92 2.81
C GLY A 54 38.17 -13.94 4.21
N GLY A 55 38.64 -13.10 5.12
CA GLY A 55 38.18 -13.04 6.51
C GLY A 55 38.80 -14.10 7.45
N THR A 56 39.66 -14.99 6.95
CA THR A 56 40.32 -16.01 7.75
C THR A 56 41.69 -15.50 8.19
N LEU A 57 41.90 -15.45 9.51
CA LEU A 57 43.15 -15.01 10.12
C LEU A 57 44.26 -16.04 9.91
N HIS A 58 45.48 -15.58 9.51
CA HIS A 58 46.63 -16.43 9.38
C HIS A 58 47.24 -16.77 10.76
N ALA A 59 47.75 -17.96 10.94
CA ALA A 59 48.25 -18.49 12.21
C ALA A 59 49.35 -17.65 12.90
N SER A 60 50.15 -16.89 12.12
CA SER A 60 51.21 -16.00 12.65
C SER A 60 50.74 -14.65 13.11
N TRP A 61 49.45 -14.33 12.96
CA TRP A 61 48.90 -13.01 13.24
C TRP A 61 47.70 -13.09 14.21
N ASP A 62 47.47 -12.02 14.96
CA ASP A 62 46.22 -11.77 15.67
C ASP A 62 45.67 -10.40 15.27
N TYR A 63 44.36 -10.20 15.46
CA TYR A 63 43.76 -8.88 15.29
C TYR A 63 44.18 -7.95 16.45
N LEU A 64 44.77 -6.80 16.12
CA LEU A 64 44.88 -5.69 17.04
C LEU A 64 43.60 -4.85 17.06
N ALA A 65 43.06 -4.57 15.87
CA ALA A 65 41.79 -3.94 15.71
C ALA A 65 41.10 -4.49 14.44
N LEU A 66 39.88 -5.03 14.61
CA LEU A 66 39.10 -5.52 13.50
C LEU A 66 38.40 -4.35 12.79
N GLY A 67 38.70 -4.18 11.50
CA GLY A 67 37.98 -3.24 10.65
C GLY A 67 36.57 -3.72 10.35
N GLN A 68 35.75 -2.78 9.99
CA GLN A 68 34.37 -3.06 9.56
C GLN A 68 34.28 -2.79 8.06
N ALA A 69 33.56 -3.64 7.34
CA ALA A 69 33.23 -3.38 5.94
C ALA A 69 32.46 -2.05 5.84
N PRO A 70 32.72 -1.24 4.81
CA PRO A 70 31.95 -0.02 4.57
C PRO A 70 30.46 -0.31 4.57
N ILE A 71 29.70 0.59 5.19
CA ILE A 71 28.24 0.52 5.14
C ILE A 71 27.81 0.73 3.68
N PRO A 72 27.04 -0.17 3.07
CA PRO A 72 26.75 -0.14 1.63
C PRO A 72 25.74 0.95 1.23
N THR A 73 25.30 1.81 2.14
CA THR A 73 24.37 2.90 1.85
C THR A 73 25.04 4.01 1.04
N THR A 74 24.36 4.50 0.01
CA THR A 74 24.87 5.54 -0.90
C THR A 74 23.94 6.74 -1.03
N THR A 75 22.70 6.62 -0.57
CA THR A 75 21.65 7.62 -0.71
C THR A 75 20.92 7.82 0.62
N GLN A 76 20.50 9.06 0.90
CA GLN A 76 19.70 9.35 2.08
C GLN A 76 18.40 8.48 2.08
N GLY A 77 18.12 7.83 3.20
CA GLY A 77 16.97 6.94 3.37
C GLY A 77 17.24 5.48 3.00
N ASP A 78 18.44 5.13 2.52
CA ASP A 78 18.83 3.74 2.36
C ASP A 78 18.85 3.00 3.70
N ILE A 79 18.55 1.72 3.67
CA ILE A 79 18.57 0.84 4.84
C ILE A 79 19.62 -0.24 4.63
N VAL A 80 20.36 -0.57 5.70
CA VAL A 80 21.22 -1.76 5.71
C VAL A 80 20.38 -2.93 6.17
N VAL A 81 20.32 -3.97 5.35
CA VAL A 81 19.62 -5.22 5.67
C VAL A 81 20.62 -6.37 5.71
N ARG A 82 20.30 -7.41 6.47
CA ARG A 82 21.08 -8.65 6.43
C ARG A 82 20.64 -9.46 5.22
N GLY A 83 21.55 -9.61 4.25
CA GLY A 83 21.40 -10.57 3.16
C GLY A 83 21.77 -11.99 3.61
N ALA A 84 21.90 -12.91 2.66
CA ALA A 84 22.19 -14.32 2.93
C ALA A 84 23.52 -14.52 3.66
N SER A 85 24.55 -13.76 3.32
CA SER A 85 25.91 -13.88 3.87
C SER A 85 26.49 -12.55 4.37
N THR A 86 26.08 -11.41 3.81
CA THR A 86 26.64 -10.08 4.06
C THR A 86 25.55 -9.06 4.37
N ASN A 87 25.97 -7.90 4.87
CA ASN A 87 25.07 -6.74 4.95
C ASN A 87 24.93 -6.15 3.55
N GLU A 88 23.70 -5.86 3.17
CA GLU A 88 23.33 -5.37 1.85
C GLU A 88 22.58 -4.05 1.95
N ARG A 89 22.60 -3.29 0.87
CA ARG A 89 21.83 -2.07 0.74
C ARG A 89 20.43 -2.38 0.25
N LEU A 90 19.44 -1.96 1.00
CA LEU A 90 18.09 -1.79 0.49
C LEU A 90 17.92 -0.30 0.15
N ALA A 91 17.90 0.02 -1.14
CA ALA A 91 17.70 1.39 -1.60
C ALA A 91 16.35 1.92 -1.12
N ILE A 92 16.29 3.23 -0.82
CA ILE A 92 15.01 3.87 -0.45
C ILE A 92 13.95 3.60 -1.51
N GLY A 93 12.73 3.29 -1.07
CA GLY A 93 11.56 3.13 -1.93
C GLY A 93 11.08 4.46 -2.54
N THR A 94 10.07 4.37 -3.36
CA THR A 94 9.38 5.54 -3.93
C THR A 94 8.23 6.00 -3.04
N ALA A 95 7.76 7.24 -3.25
CA ALA A 95 6.62 7.78 -2.49
C ALA A 95 5.40 6.83 -2.54
N GLY A 96 4.76 6.61 -1.41
CA GLY A 96 3.61 5.72 -1.28
C GLY A 96 3.93 4.23 -1.06
N GLN A 97 5.21 3.85 -1.09
CA GLN A 97 5.63 2.50 -0.73
C GLN A 97 5.86 2.35 0.78
N ALA A 98 5.60 1.17 1.29
CA ALA A 98 5.94 0.73 2.65
C ALA A 98 7.00 -0.36 2.62
N LEU A 99 7.84 -0.39 3.65
CA LEU A 99 8.75 -1.50 3.89
C LEU A 99 7.95 -2.73 4.36
N LYS A 100 8.14 -3.85 3.71
CA LYS A 100 7.45 -5.11 4.02
C LYS A 100 8.38 -6.32 3.87
N VAL A 101 7.96 -7.44 4.42
CA VAL A 101 8.61 -8.73 4.15
C VAL A 101 8.30 -9.14 2.72
N ASN A 102 9.33 -9.62 1.99
CA ASN A 102 9.16 -10.11 0.63
C ASN A 102 8.31 -11.40 0.57
N SER A 103 7.85 -11.77 -0.61
CA SER A 103 6.99 -12.95 -0.81
C SER A 103 7.66 -14.29 -0.43
N ALA A 104 8.99 -14.34 -0.43
CA ALA A 104 9.75 -15.52 -0.02
C ALA A 104 9.94 -15.62 1.51
N GLY A 105 9.56 -14.60 2.28
CA GLY A 105 9.67 -14.59 3.75
C GLY A 105 11.10 -14.50 4.30
N ASN A 106 12.08 -14.17 3.47
CA ASN A 106 13.50 -14.20 3.80
C ASN A 106 14.22 -12.84 3.68
N GLY A 107 13.51 -11.78 3.42
CA GLY A 107 14.09 -10.44 3.28
C GLY A 107 13.06 -9.34 3.31
N LEU A 108 13.54 -8.11 3.21
CA LEU A 108 12.71 -6.90 3.16
C LEU A 108 12.66 -6.36 1.73
N GLU A 109 11.54 -5.78 1.38
CA GLU A 109 11.34 -5.06 0.11
C GLU A 109 10.40 -3.86 0.32
N TYR A 110 10.48 -2.88 -0.57
CA TYR A 110 9.46 -1.84 -0.65
C TYR A 110 8.33 -2.29 -1.58
N GLY A 111 7.11 -2.09 -1.15
CA GLY A 111 5.92 -2.37 -1.94
C GLY A 111 4.79 -1.41 -1.59
N PRO A 112 3.62 -1.55 -2.24
CA PRO A 112 2.48 -0.67 -1.95
C PRO A 112 2.18 -0.57 -0.45
N GLY A 113 1.98 0.66 0.03
CA GLY A 113 1.86 0.98 1.45
C GLY A 113 0.48 0.75 2.08
N GLY A 114 -0.36 -0.10 1.51
CA GLY A 114 -1.69 -0.41 2.03
C GLY A 114 -2.59 -0.96 0.94
N GLY A 115 -3.70 -1.61 1.33
CA GLY A 115 -4.68 -2.16 0.39
C GLY A 115 -5.50 -1.08 -0.33
N VAL A 116 -5.67 0.11 0.27
CA VAL A 116 -6.40 1.26 -0.30
C VAL A 116 -5.40 2.31 -0.74
N LEU A 117 -5.40 2.64 -2.04
CA LEU A 117 -4.46 3.59 -2.65
C LEU A 117 -5.02 5.00 -2.68
N GLN A 118 -6.32 5.16 -2.91
CA GLN A 118 -7.01 6.42 -2.82
C GLN A 118 -8.48 6.22 -2.45
N THR A 119 -9.08 7.21 -1.82
CA THR A 119 -10.51 7.24 -1.47
C THR A 119 -11.10 8.56 -1.93
N LYS A 120 -12.23 8.49 -2.61
CA LYS A 120 -13.05 9.64 -2.98
C LYS A 120 -14.50 9.40 -2.59
N GLN A 121 -15.19 10.45 -2.17
CA GLN A 121 -16.58 10.36 -1.75
C GLN A 121 -17.38 11.53 -2.34
N ALA A 122 -18.60 11.23 -2.73
CA ALA A 122 -19.64 12.20 -3.03
C ALA A 122 -20.79 12.04 -2.01
N ILE A 123 -21.33 13.16 -1.57
CA ILE A 123 -22.45 13.21 -0.62
C ILE A 123 -23.55 14.07 -1.23
N PHE A 124 -24.79 13.59 -1.14
CA PHE A 124 -25.98 14.31 -1.54
C PHE A 124 -26.90 14.51 -0.34
N THR A 125 -27.04 15.75 0.10
CA THR A 125 -27.91 16.16 1.22
C THR A 125 -29.20 16.84 0.73
N GLY A 126 -29.27 17.16 -0.56
CA GLY A 126 -30.50 17.68 -1.18
C GLY A 126 -31.55 16.60 -1.37
N THR A 127 -32.65 16.98 -2.00
CA THR A 127 -33.76 16.06 -2.34
C THR A 127 -33.86 15.88 -3.85
N GLN A 128 -34.28 14.70 -4.29
CA GLN A 128 -34.55 14.43 -5.69
C GLN A 128 -35.70 13.45 -5.84
N GLN A 129 -36.55 13.68 -6.82
CA GLN A 129 -37.58 12.76 -7.26
C GLN A 129 -37.14 12.10 -8.57
N VAL A 130 -37.24 10.78 -8.64
CA VAL A 130 -36.91 9.99 -9.83
C VAL A 130 -38.14 9.23 -10.27
N GLY A 131 -38.49 9.35 -11.52
CA GLY A 131 -39.68 8.68 -12.13
C GLY A 131 -39.34 7.29 -12.66
N GLN A 132 -40.11 6.89 -13.70
CA GLN A 132 -40.07 5.54 -14.24
C GLN A 132 -38.70 5.14 -14.82
N ALA A 133 -38.04 6.03 -15.57
CA ALA A 133 -36.75 5.75 -16.14
C ALA A 133 -35.63 5.88 -15.08
N TYR A 134 -34.64 5.01 -15.15
CA TYR A 134 -33.44 5.15 -14.34
C TYR A 134 -32.68 6.45 -14.67
N ALA A 135 -32.45 7.25 -13.66
CA ALA A 135 -31.72 8.51 -13.77
C ALA A 135 -30.63 8.60 -12.69
N ASP A 136 -29.57 9.35 -12.99
CA ASP A 136 -28.49 9.60 -12.04
C ASP A 136 -29.04 10.32 -10.80
N ILE A 137 -28.64 9.87 -9.61
CA ILE A 137 -28.87 10.62 -8.39
C ILE A 137 -27.93 11.83 -8.40
N THR A 138 -28.50 13.01 -8.29
CA THR A 138 -27.77 14.29 -8.34
C THR A 138 -26.61 14.29 -7.36
N ASN A 139 -25.44 14.75 -7.81
CA ASN A 139 -24.20 14.83 -7.03
C ASN A 139 -23.64 13.51 -6.49
N LEU A 140 -24.25 12.36 -6.73
CA LEU A 140 -23.64 11.05 -6.43
C LEU A 140 -22.81 10.56 -7.63
N SER A 141 -21.77 11.31 -7.94
CA SER A 141 -20.83 11.03 -9.04
C SER A 141 -19.41 11.20 -8.55
N VAL A 142 -18.57 10.18 -8.75
CA VAL A 142 -17.16 10.17 -8.35
C VAL A 142 -16.29 9.77 -9.52
N THR A 143 -15.34 10.61 -9.88
CA THR A 143 -14.32 10.30 -10.89
C THR A 143 -13.01 9.88 -10.20
N ILE A 144 -12.49 8.74 -10.62
CA ILE A 144 -11.25 8.16 -10.09
C ILE A 144 -10.36 7.71 -11.26
N THR A 145 -9.05 7.90 -11.13
CA THR A 145 -8.07 7.36 -12.08
C THR A 145 -7.45 6.12 -11.46
N VAL A 146 -7.67 4.98 -12.08
CA VAL A 146 -7.19 3.67 -11.65
C VAL A 146 -5.84 3.39 -12.29
N GLY A 147 -4.85 3.13 -11.46
CA GLY A 147 -3.49 2.79 -11.88
C GLY A 147 -3.28 1.28 -12.03
N THR A 148 -1.99 0.92 -12.11
CA THR A 148 -1.54 -0.47 -12.09
C THR A 148 -0.57 -0.70 -10.94
N THR A 149 -0.59 -1.91 -10.38
CA THR A 149 0.38 -2.38 -9.41
C THR A 149 1.03 -3.65 -9.95
N ALA A 150 2.36 -3.65 -10.10
CA ALA A 150 3.12 -4.74 -10.72
C ALA A 150 2.60 -5.14 -12.11
N GLY A 151 2.15 -4.16 -12.92
CA GLY A 151 1.62 -4.39 -14.27
C GLY A 151 0.16 -4.87 -14.32
N VAL A 152 -0.48 -5.10 -13.17
CA VAL A 152 -1.90 -5.50 -13.07
C VAL A 152 -2.74 -4.27 -12.72
N ALA A 153 -3.87 -4.07 -13.40
CA ALA A 153 -4.79 -2.98 -13.08
C ALA A 153 -5.35 -3.15 -11.66
N ASN A 154 -5.37 -2.05 -10.91
CA ASN A 154 -5.97 -2.01 -9.59
C ASN A 154 -7.50 -2.18 -9.69
N LYS A 155 -8.13 -2.55 -8.60
CA LYS A 155 -9.58 -2.70 -8.49
C LYS A 155 -10.22 -1.45 -7.90
N VAL A 156 -11.54 -1.37 -7.98
CA VAL A 156 -12.31 -0.26 -7.39
C VAL A 156 -13.39 -0.81 -6.48
N LEU A 157 -13.29 -0.49 -5.20
CA LEU A 157 -14.33 -0.79 -4.22
C LEU A 157 -15.36 0.35 -4.21
N LEU A 158 -16.59 0.01 -4.52
CA LEU A 158 -17.75 0.90 -4.49
C LEU A 158 -18.53 0.66 -3.22
N HIS A 159 -18.92 1.73 -2.55
CA HIS A 159 -19.82 1.68 -1.40
C HIS A 159 -20.85 2.81 -1.54
N ALA A 160 -22.11 2.45 -1.77
CA ALA A 160 -23.23 3.38 -1.77
C ALA A 160 -24.06 3.21 -0.51
N SER A 161 -24.51 4.33 0.03
CA SER A 161 -25.46 4.43 1.13
C SER A 161 -26.57 5.38 0.68
N ILE A 162 -27.72 4.84 0.33
CA ILE A 162 -28.83 5.61 -0.26
C ILE A 162 -30.01 5.61 0.69
N VAL A 163 -30.48 6.79 1.02
CA VAL A 163 -31.68 7.00 1.84
C VAL A 163 -32.80 7.49 0.92
N GLY A 164 -33.97 6.92 1.06
CA GLY A 164 -35.12 7.34 0.25
C GLY A 164 -36.43 6.77 0.71
N SER A 165 -37.46 7.13 -0.03
CA SER A 165 -38.82 6.60 0.09
C SER A 165 -39.45 6.44 -1.29
N ASN A 166 -40.52 5.70 -1.39
CA ASN A 166 -41.31 5.63 -2.62
C ASN A 166 -42.77 5.40 -2.33
N ASN A 167 -43.60 5.50 -3.36
CA ASN A 167 -45.01 5.22 -3.29
C ASN A 167 -45.43 3.95 -4.06
N ALA A 168 -44.45 3.19 -4.58
CA ALA A 168 -44.65 1.88 -5.17
C ALA A 168 -43.40 1.02 -5.05
N TYR A 169 -42.63 0.91 -6.12
CA TYR A 169 -41.47 0.06 -6.22
C TYR A 169 -40.33 0.82 -6.92
N GLY A 170 -39.11 0.68 -6.43
CA GLY A 170 -37.98 1.35 -7.03
C GLY A 170 -36.65 0.62 -6.79
N GLY A 171 -35.71 0.84 -7.68
CA GLY A 171 -34.43 0.17 -7.61
C GLY A 171 -33.25 1.10 -7.81
N TYR A 172 -32.09 0.60 -7.42
CA TYR A 172 -30.80 1.29 -7.52
C TYR A 172 -29.78 0.43 -8.25
N ARG A 173 -28.93 1.08 -9.04
CA ARG A 173 -27.81 0.43 -9.72
C ARG A 173 -26.59 1.33 -9.79
N PHE A 174 -25.42 0.74 -9.84
CA PHE A 174 -24.20 1.47 -10.18
C PHE A 174 -24.05 1.57 -11.70
N THR A 175 -23.55 2.71 -12.15
CA THR A 175 -23.05 2.87 -13.52
C THR A 175 -21.60 3.32 -13.49
N ARG A 176 -20.88 2.96 -14.53
CA ARG A 176 -19.50 3.38 -14.78
C ARG A 176 -19.41 3.99 -16.16
N MET A 177 -18.85 5.19 -16.26
CA MET A 177 -18.48 5.82 -17.51
C MET A 177 -16.97 5.68 -17.71
N THR A 178 -16.58 5.14 -18.86
CA THR A 178 -15.18 5.00 -19.28
C THR A 178 -15.07 5.58 -20.69
N SER A 179 -14.18 6.56 -20.91
CA SER A 179 -13.96 7.18 -22.21
C SER A 179 -15.28 7.66 -22.90
N GLY A 180 -16.18 8.25 -22.10
CA GLY A 180 -17.47 8.76 -22.60
C GLY A 180 -18.60 7.73 -22.74
N THR A 181 -18.30 6.43 -22.62
CA THR A 181 -19.32 5.37 -22.69
C THR A 181 -19.78 4.97 -21.28
N THR A 182 -21.09 5.03 -21.04
CA THR A 182 -21.70 4.59 -19.77
C THR A 182 -22.18 3.15 -19.88
N SER A 183 -21.83 2.34 -18.90
CA SER A 183 -22.28 0.96 -18.73
C SER A 183 -22.80 0.73 -17.31
N THR A 184 -23.74 -0.21 -17.16
CA THR A 184 -24.13 -0.70 -15.82
C THR A 184 -23.02 -1.57 -15.24
N VAL A 185 -22.63 -1.34 -13.99
CA VAL A 185 -21.70 -2.20 -13.27
C VAL A 185 -22.38 -3.54 -12.99
N PRO A 186 -21.68 -4.69 -13.12
CA PRO A 186 -22.32 -6.03 -13.02
C PRO A 186 -22.76 -6.42 -11.59
N PHE A 187 -22.89 -5.48 -10.69
CA PHE A 187 -23.48 -5.69 -9.36
C PHE A 187 -25.01 -5.48 -9.42
N ILE A 188 -25.66 -6.38 -10.13
CA ILE A 188 -27.12 -6.40 -10.34
C ILE A 188 -27.57 -7.86 -10.36
N GLY A 189 -28.81 -8.12 -10.00
CA GLY A 189 -29.42 -9.44 -10.04
C GLY A 189 -29.32 -10.12 -11.41
N ASP A 190 -29.59 -11.40 -11.48
CA ASP A 190 -29.63 -12.19 -12.71
C ASP A 190 -30.78 -11.74 -13.63
N ALA A 191 -30.68 -12.15 -14.88
CA ALA A 191 -31.74 -11.88 -15.85
C ALA A 191 -32.88 -12.87 -15.66
N ALA A 192 -34.09 -12.39 -15.36
CA ALA A 192 -35.26 -13.23 -15.12
C ALA A 192 -36.53 -12.58 -15.66
N GLY A 193 -36.82 -12.82 -16.94
CA GLY A 193 -37.96 -12.24 -17.65
C GLY A 193 -37.90 -10.71 -17.70
N SER A 194 -38.97 -10.05 -17.31
CA SER A 194 -39.09 -8.58 -17.28
C SER A 194 -38.65 -7.92 -15.97
N ARG A 195 -38.06 -8.71 -15.05
CA ARG A 195 -37.62 -8.17 -13.75
C ARG A 195 -36.47 -7.18 -13.92
N GLU A 196 -36.54 -6.07 -13.16
CA GLU A 196 -35.49 -5.08 -13.11
C GLU A 196 -34.24 -5.64 -12.40
N ARG A 197 -33.09 -5.36 -12.96
CA ARG A 197 -31.78 -5.80 -12.46
C ARG A 197 -31.10 -4.68 -11.70
N VAL A 198 -31.03 -4.81 -10.39
CA VAL A 198 -30.59 -3.77 -9.45
C VAL A 198 -29.74 -4.36 -8.32
N PHE A 199 -28.98 -3.57 -7.62
CA PHE A 199 -28.31 -4.00 -6.39
C PHE A 199 -29.18 -3.86 -5.15
N GLY A 200 -30.19 -3.01 -5.19
CA GLY A 200 -31.13 -2.78 -4.09
C GLY A 200 -32.50 -2.44 -4.63
N TRP A 201 -33.52 -2.92 -3.95
CA TRP A 201 -34.92 -2.71 -4.30
C TRP A 201 -35.66 -2.13 -3.10
N MET A 202 -36.49 -1.15 -3.33
CA MET A 202 -37.30 -0.51 -2.32
C MET A 202 -38.77 -0.61 -2.70
N GLU A 203 -39.62 -1.03 -1.76
CA GLU A 203 -41.05 -1.01 -1.91
C GLU A 203 -41.68 0.03 -0.98
N HIS A 204 -42.90 0.42 -1.29
CA HIS A 204 -43.67 1.34 -0.46
C HIS A 204 -44.00 0.70 0.89
N TYR A 205 -43.84 1.50 1.97
CA TYR A 205 -44.19 1.07 3.31
C TYR A 205 -45.18 2.03 3.96
N THR A 206 -44.76 3.26 4.24
CA THR A 206 -45.63 4.32 4.76
C THR A 206 -45.19 5.67 4.19
N SER A 207 -46.13 6.63 4.17
CA SER A 207 -45.85 7.97 3.63
C SER A 207 -44.77 8.76 4.41
N HIS A 208 -44.50 8.37 5.65
CA HIS A 208 -43.55 9.08 6.53
C HIS A 208 -42.25 8.32 6.78
N SER A 209 -42.05 7.18 6.14
CA SER A 209 -40.85 6.35 6.35
C SER A 209 -39.72 6.65 5.37
N LEU A 210 -38.51 6.74 5.88
CA LEU A 210 -37.29 6.63 5.10
C LEU A 210 -36.74 5.20 5.17
N ARG A 211 -36.25 4.72 4.05
CA ARG A 211 -35.55 3.44 3.92
C ARG A 211 -34.13 3.69 3.54
N HIS A 212 -33.26 2.79 3.97
CA HIS A 212 -31.86 2.79 3.64
C HIS A 212 -31.53 1.59 2.75
N GLN A 213 -30.82 1.86 1.66
CA GLN A 213 -30.26 0.84 0.77
C GLN A 213 -28.76 1.01 0.70
N ALA A 214 -28.02 -0.07 0.88
CA ALA A 214 -26.59 -0.09 0.76
C ALA A 214 -26.16 -1.05 -0.35
N GLY A 215 -25.13 -0.65 -1.09
CA GLY A 215 -24.48 -1.50 -2.09
C GLY A 215 -22.99 -1.46 -1.90
N VAL A 216 -22.35 -2.62 -1.85
CA VAL A 216 -20.90 -2.76 -1.80
C VAL A 216 -20.47 -3.69 -2.91
N TYR A 217 -19.55 -3.25 -3.76
CA TYR A 217 -19.08 -4.04 -4.89
C TYR A 217 -17.61 -3.74 -5.22
N LEU A 218 -16.85 -4.79 -5.50
CA LEU A 218 -15.47 -4.69 -5.98
C LEU A 218 -15.47 -4.82 -7.50
N ASP A 219 -15.31 -3.70 -8.20
CA ASP A 219 -15.25 -3.62 -9.66
C ASP A 219 -13.81 -3.82 -10.17
N ASN A 220 -13.70 -4.33 -11.39
CA ASN A 220 -12.44 -4.47 -12.11
C ASN A 220 -12.53 -3.69 -13.45
N PRO A 221 -12.40 -2.36 -13.41
CA PRO A 221 -12.64 -1.50 -14.58
C PRO A 221 -11.49 -1.50 -15.60
N GLY A 222 -10.32 -2.03 -15.22
CA GLY A 222 -9.05 -1.79 -15.91
C GLY A 222 -8.40 -0.46 -15.51
N ALA A 223 -7.16 -0.24 -15.95
CA ALA A 223 -6.47 1.02 -15.73
C ALA A 223 -7.09 2.15 -16.56
N GLY A 224 -7.14 3.36 -16.01
CA GLY A 224 -7.69 4.53 -16.70
C GLY A 224 -8.61 5.37 -15.81
N THR A 225 -9.22 6.39 -16.41
CA THR A 225 -10.14 7.28 -15.69
C THR A 225 -11.58 6.80 -15.85
N HIS A 226 -12.25 6.59 -14.70
CA HIS A 226 -13.63 6.12 -14.63
C HIS A 226 -14.47 7.04 -13.76
N THR A 227 -15.71 7.28 -14.18
CA THR A 227 -16.70 8.00 -13.37
C THR A 227 -17.80 7.03 -12.95
N TYR A 228 -17.92 6.85 -11.65
CA TYR A 228 -18.98 6.03 -11.04
C TYR A 228 -20.14 6.89 -10.57
N LYS A 229 -21.35 6.38 -10.77
CA LYS A 229 -22.58 7.03 -10.34
C LYS A 229 -23.55 6.00 -9.78
N VAL A 230 -24.51 6.49 -8.99
CA VAL A 230 -25.68 5.71 -8.60
C VAL A 230 -26.88 6.21 -9.41
N GLN A 231 -27.59 5.30 -10.04
CA GLN A 231 -28.87 5.55 -10.65
C GLN A 231 -29.98 4.99 -9.80
N ALA A 232 -31.11 5.68 -9.81
CA ALA A 232 -32.37 5.25 -9.22
C ALA A 232 -33.47 5.27 -10.28
N GLY A 233 -34.48 4.42 -10.11
CA GLY A 233 -35.65 4.38 -11.00
C GLY A 233 -36.84 3.74 -10.32
N CYS A 234 -38.06 4.11 -10.77
CA CYS A 234 -39.35 3.58 -10.30
C CYS A 234 -40.08 2.98 -11.51
N PRO A 235 -39.66 1.81 -12.05
CA PRO A 235 -40.09 1.30 -13.35
C PRO A 235 -41.55 0.77 -13.39
N TYR A 236 -42.28 0.85 -12.27
CA TYR A 236 -43.61 0.29 -12.16
C TYR A 236 -44.66 1.02 -13.05
N ASP A 237 -44.77 2.33 -12.88
CA ASP A 237 -45.75 3.16 -13.62
C ASP A 237 -45.32 4.63 -13.56
N SER A 238 -45.75 5.44 -14.54
CA SER A 238 -45.38 6.87 -14.65
C SER A 238 -45.98 7.73 -13.52
N SER A 239 -46.96 7.21 -12.79
CA SER A 239 -47.59 7.90 -11.64
C SER A 239 -46.83 7.72 -10.33
N TYR A 240 -45.72 6.95 -10.35
CA TYR A 240 -44.95 6.63 -9.15
C TYR A 240 -43.52 7.18 -9.23
N TRP A 241 -42.98 7.48 -8.08
CA TRP A 241 -41.67 8.09 -7.94
C TRP A 241 -40.87 7.51 -6.79
N LEU A 242 -39.56 7.41 -7.00
CA LEU A 242 -38.61 7.17 -5.95
C LEU A 242 -38.09 8.54 -5.46
N ARG A 243 -38.12 8.76 -4.16
CA ARG A 243 -37.65 10.00 -3.51
C ARG A 243 -36.35 9.76 -2.78
N ILE A 244 -35.37 10.58 -3.07
CA ILE A 244 -34.04 10.49 -2.46
C ILE A 244 -33.95 11.51 -1.34
N ASN A 245 -33.57 11.06 -0.15
CA ASN A 245 -33.33 11.85 1.06
C ASN A 245 -34.57 12.49 1.70
N TYR A 246 -35.77 12.12 1.30
CA TYR A 246 -36.97 12.64 1.94
C TYR A 246 -38.11 11.63 1.90
N THR A 247 -39.09 11.82 2.81
CA THR A 247 -40.28 10.98 2.94
C THR A 247 -41.28 11.21 1.82
N HIS A 248 -42.15 10.24 1.57
CA HIS A 248 -43.14 10.33 0.50
C HIS A 248 -44.06 11.55 0.64
N SER A 249 -44.55 11.82 1.84
CA SER A 249 -45.45 12.97 2.06
C SER A 249 -44.76 14.31 2.12
N ASP A 250 -43.46 14.33 2.40
CA ASP A 250 -42.65 15.55 2.55
C ASP A 250 -43.24 16.63 3.49
N ASP A 251 -44.04 16.18 4.46
CA ASP A 251 -44.71 17.04 5.41
C ASP A 251 -43.72 17.59 6.45
N ASN A 252 -43.98 18.79 6.96
CA ASN A 252 -43.17 19.40 8.00
C ASN A 252 -43.63 18.98 9.40
N TYR A 253 -43.48 17.69 9.70
CA TYR A 253 -43.79 17.13 11.02
C TYR A 253 -42.52 16.58 11.68
N SER A 254 -42.50 16.53 13.00
CA SER A 254 -41.37 15.99 13.77
C SER A 254 -41.10 14.49 13.54
N TYR A 255 -42.04 13.75 12.98
CA TYR A 255 -41.93 12.34 12.64
C TYR A 255 -41.61 12.08 11.14
N THR A 256 -41.41 13.13 10.35
CA THR A 256 -40.88 13.00 8.99
C THR A 256 -39.39 13.30 9.00
N GLY A 257 -38.65 12.69 8.10
CA GLY A 257 -37.18 12.77 8.09
C GLY A 257 -36.62 13.30 6.78
N ARG A 258 -35.43 13.91 6.90
CA ARG A 258 -34.49 14.17 5.79
C ARG A 258 -33.28 13.29 5.99
N GLY A 259 -32.80 12.68 4.91
CA GLY A 259 -31.62 11.85 4.92
C GLY A 259 -30.46 12.47 4.16
N ALA A 260 -29.37 11.77 4.15
CA ALA A 260 -28.21 12.04 3.30
C ALA A 260 -27.77 10.72 2.62
N SER A 261 -27.47 10.80 1.34
CA SER A 261 -26.96 9.68 0.57
C SER A 261 -25.51 9.92 0.19
N SER A 262 -24.73 8.85 0.05
CA SER A 262 -23.32 8.94 -0.29
C SER A 262 -22.88 7.84 -1.26
N LEU A 263 -21.84 8.14 -2.04
CA LEU A 263 -21.09 7.21 -2.84
C LEU A 263 -19.62 7.35 -2.49
N THR A 264 -19.02 6.31 -1.96
CA THR A 264 -17.58 6.20 -1.72
C THR A 264 -16.96 5.27 -2.75
N VAL A 265 -15.86 5.70 -3.34
CA VAL A 265 -15.11 4.96 -4.37
C VAL A 265 -13.66 4.90 -3.92
N GLN A 266 -13.13 3.68 -3.81
CA GLN A 266 -11.77 3.43 -3.37
C GLN A 266 -11.01 2.64 -4.42
N GLU A 267 -9.84 3.13 -4.81
CA GLU A 267 -8.89 2.30 -5.54
C GLU A 267 -8.17 1.39 -4.56
N VAL A 268 -8.17 0.09 -4.83
CA VAL A 268 -7.55 -0.93 -4.01
C VAL A 268 -6.60 -1.77 -4.84
N LEU A 269 -5.64 -2.40 -4.20
CA LEU A 269 -4.69 -3.30 -4.86
C LEU A 269 -5.42 -4.44 -5.60
N PRO A 270 -4.82 -4.97 -6.69
CA PRO A 270 -5.40 -6.03 -7.51
C PRO A 270 -5.59 -7.36 -6.78
#